data_ddf83604aba74812fbb3e3fafc33bdfa
#
_entry.id   ddf83604aba74812fbb3e3fafc33bdfa
#
_cell.length_a   1.000
_cell.length_b   1.000
_cell.length_c   1.000
_cell.angle_alpha   90.00
_cell.angle_beta   90.00
_cell.angle_gamma   90.00
#
_symmetry.space_group_name_H-M   'P 1'
#
loop_
_entity.id
_entity.type
_entity.pdbx_description
1 polymer ?
#
loop_
_entity_poly.entity_id
_entity_poly.type
_entity_poly.pdbx_seq_one_letter_code
_entity_poly.pdbx_strand_id
1 'polypeptide(L)'
;MKSWFKGIIFGILALMVMVACRSQPTMQTSQNTASDSTEKLTQLKFGVGPYFPTPGENRKQFEPLFNELAKQVNLPAKVTVTEDWVGISEALRSGTLDAAWLGPWGYVLANHNEPSIKAIATVKYKDKPTYYALLMARADAPFKTLDEAIAQSQNGKQLKLSLADVGSTSGWLIPQAEFKRRNLDPKKVFDYSEGASHAAQAIAIISGQVDIASDYDRNLDVLASTGRIDKSKIKIIWQSQPLPNDPIAIRGGLPDEIRIKLQQGLVNFTPEQAKKFLPKNYTGFVASDGSNYAPIQAAGKSVNKLK
;
A
#
# COMPACT_ATOMS: atom_id res chain seq x y z
N MET A 1 4.82 65.63 10.96
CA MET A 1 5.68 66.23 11.98
C MET A 1 6.88 65.34 12.15
N LYS A 2 7.99 65.76 11.67
CA LYS A 2 9.30 66.04 12.35
C LYS A 2 9.86 64.78 13.02
N SER A 3 11.06 64.32 12.87
CA SER A 3 12.33 64.78 12.31
C SER A 3 13.39 63.78 12.86
N TRP A 4 14.30 63.30 12.03
CA TRP A 4 15.74 63.62 12.06
C TRP A 4 16.51 63.11 13.31
N PHE A 5 17.55 62.25 13.14
CA PHE A 5 18.94 62.73 13.25
C PHE A 5 19.96 61.74 12.69
N LYS A 6 20.91 62.32 11.95
CA LYS A 6 22.11 61.72 11.38
C LYS A 6 23.19 61.54 12.45
N GLY A 7 24.14 60.66 12.25
CA GLY A 7 25.38 60.60 12.98
C GLY A 7 26.45 59.84 12.21
N ILE A 8 27.28 60.56 11.48
CA ILE A 8 28.54 60.14 10.85
C ILE A 8 29.63 60.30 11.88
N ILE A 9 30.58 59.40 12.05
CA ILE A 9 31.94 59.64 12.50
C ILE A 9 32.92 58.65 11.86
N PHE A 10 33.94 59.22 11.32
CA PHE A 10 35.18 58.88 10.64
C PHE A 10 36.14 57.99 11.44
N GLY A 11 36.85 57.12 10.76
CA GLY A 11 38.32 57.09 10.67
C GLY A 11 39.05 56.12 11.58
N ILE A 12 39.83 55.28 11.04
CA ILE A 12 41.27 55.27 11.03
C ILE A 12 41.85 54.05 10.32
N LEU A 13 42.65 54.36 9.32
CA LEU A 13 43.46 53.44 8.51
C LEU A 13 44.67 53.00 9.33
N ALA A 14 44.90 51.75 9.55
CA ALA A 14 46.18 51.20 10.02
C ALA A 14 46.65 50.09 9.07
N LEU A 15 47.67 50.52 8.29
CA LEU A 15 48.41 49.63 7.39
C LEU A 15 49.38 48.82 8.24
N MET A 16 49.20 47.47 8.25
CA MET A 16 50.20 46.53 8.73
C MET A 16 50.61 45.57 7.61
N VAL A 17 51.81 45.79 7.11
CA VAL A 17 52.52 44.89 6.22
C VAL A 17 52.92 43.64 7.00
N MET A 18 52.45 42.50 6.62
CA MET A 18 52.93 41.21 7.11
C MET A 18 53.47 40.37 5.97
N VAL A 19 54.67 39.96 6.18
CA VAL A 19 55.55 39.14 5.35
C VAL A 19 54.91 37.85 4.92
N ALA A 20 54.94 37.54 3.63
CA ALA A 20 54.50 36.32 3.03
C ALA A 20 55.47 35.15 3.36
N CYS A 21 55.04 34.23 4.17
CA CYS A 21 55.60 32.86 4.18
C CYS A 21 54.75 31.99 3.27
N ARG A 22 55.37 31.63 2.15
CA ARG A 22 54.80 30.76 1.12
C ARG A 22 54.97 29.34 1.56
N SER A 23 53.95 28.73 2.20
CA SER A 23 53.85 27.32 2.42
C SER A 23 53.03 26.69 1.30
N GLN A 24 53.66 25.76 0.55
CA GLN A 24 53.01 24.96 -0.49
C GLN A 24 51.88 24.10 0.14
N PRO A 25 50.72 23.98 -0.52
CA PRO A 25 49.72 23.02 -0.10
C PRO A 25 50.17 21.63 -0.58
N THR A 26 50.51 20.74 0.35
CA THR A 26 50.53 19.30 0.14
C THR A 26 49.12 18.85 -0.22
N MET A 27 48.94 18.36 -1.45
CA MET A 27 47.74 17.61 -1.84
C MET A 27 47.66 16.38 -0.97
N GLN A 28 46.85 16.44 0.07
CA GLN A 28 46.31 15.25 0.72
C GLN A 28 45.27 14.67 -0.22
N THR A 29 45.61 13.58 -0.89
CA THR A 29 44.68 12.70 -1.55
C THR A 29 43.75 12.13 -0.48
N SER A 30 42.55 12.74 -0.34
CA SER A 30 41.47 12.14 0.42
C SER A 30 41.09 10.84 -0.30
N GLN A 31 41.65 9.74 0.17
CA GLN A 31 41.06 8.45 -0.09
C GLN A 31 39.65 8.48 0.53
N ASN A 32 38.65 8.69 -0.32
CA ASN A 32 37.28 8.32 -0.01
C ASN A 32 37.25 6.80 0.16
N THR A 33 37.59 6.33 1.34
CA THR A 33 37.13 5.03 1.80
C THR A 33 35.62 5.16 1.88
N ALA A 34 34.91 4.66 0.86
CA ALA A 34 33.52 4.33 0.98
C ALA A 34 33.41 3.42 2.20
N SER A 35 32.95 4.00 3.29
CA SER A 35 32.60 3.27 4.49
C SER A 35 31.42 2.38 4.11
N ASP A 36 31.70 1.15 3.74
CA ASP A 36 30.75 0.04 3.70
C ASP A 36 30.37 -0.31 5.16
N SER A 37 29.72 0.65 5.82
CA SER A 37 29.05 0.42 7.09
C SER A 37 27.73 -0.29 6.78
N THR A 38 27.82 -1.59 6.51
CA THR A 38 26.68 -2.50 6.68
C THR A 38 26.30 -2.44 8.15
N GLU A 39 25.44 -1.49 8.50
CA GLU A 39 24.87 -1.40 9.83
C GLU A 39 24.22 -2.75 10.15
N LYS A 40 24.78 -3.47 11.12
CA LYS A 40 24.34 -4.83 11.44
C LYS A 40 22.87 -4.77 11.85
N LEU A 41 22.03 -5.40 11.05
CA LEU A 41 20.59 -5.44 11.31
C LEU A 41 20.32 -6.09 12.67
N THR A 42 19.76 -5.34 13.61
CA THR A 42 19.51 -5.80 15.00
C THR A 42 18.06 -6.23 15.21
N GLN A 43 17.15 -5.88 14.31
CA GLN A 43 15.74 -6.26 14.28
C GLN A 43 15.21 -6.20 12.85
N LEU A 44 14.14 -6.95 12.57
CA LEU A 44 13.36 -6.79 11.33
C LEU A 44 12.10 -5.97 11.59
N LYS A 45 11.92 -4.93 10.77
CA LYS A 45 10.77 -4.03 10.83
C LYS A 45 9.76 -4.45 9.76
N PHE A 46 8.66 -5.03 10.20
CA PHE A 46 7.57 -5.46 9.33
C PHE A 46 6.42 -4.48 9.35
N GLY A 47 5.71 -4.40 8.23
CA GLY A 47 4.51 -3.59 8.13
C GLY A 47 3.33 -4.32 7.51
N VAL A 48 2.12 -3.89 7.87
CA VAL A 48 0.88 -4.35 7.29
C VAL A 48 -0.13 -3.21 7.19
N GLY A 49 -0.88 -3.17 6.09
CA GLY A 49 -1.96 -2.21 5.84
C GLY A 49 -3.25 -2.55 6.59
N PRO A 50 -4.33 -1.74 6.39
CA PRO A 50 -5.59 -1.86 7.12
C PRO A 50 -6.52 -2.94 6.53
N TYR A 51 -6.17 -4.22 6.70
CA TYR A 51 -7.00 -5.36 6.25
C TYR A 51 -8.20 -5.63 7.13
N PHE A 52 -8.12 -5.30 8.42
CA PHE A 52 -9.19 -5.46 9.39
C PHE A 52 -9.64 -4.09 9.90
N PRO A 53 -10.86 -3.97 10.43
CA PRO A 53 -11.45 -2.69 10.80
C PRO A 53 -10.67 -1.87 11.83
N THR A 54 -9.86 -2.52 12.66
CA THR A 54 -9.07 -1.83 13.70
C THR A 54 -7.58 -2.19 13.64
N PRO A 55 -6.68 -1.26 14.03
CA PRO A 55 -5.25 -1.56 14.12
C PRO A 55 -4.92 -2.74 15.05
N GLY A 56 -5.68 -2.90 16.15
CA GLY A 56 -5.53 -4.02 17.08
C GLY A 56 -5.86 -5.37 16.45
N GLU A 57 -6.93 -5.45 15.65
CA GLU A 57 -7.27 -6.65 14.91
C GLU A 57 -6.22 -6.98 13.85
N ASN A 58 -5.74 -5.98 13.10
CA ASN A 58 -4.65 -6.16 12.14
C ASN A 58 -3.40 -6.73 12.83
N ARG A 59 -2.97 -6.14 13.93
CA ARG A 59 -1.82 -6.62 14.70
C ARG A 59 -2.01 -8.08 15.14
N LYS A 60 -3.14 -8.40 15.76
CA LYS A 60 -3.46 -9.75 16.23
C LYS A 60 -3.40 -10.80 15.11
N GLN A 61 -3.82 -10.44 13.91
CA GLN A 61 -3.90 -11.36 12.78
C GLN A 61 -2.56 -11.55 12.05
N PHE A 62 -1.70 -10.54 11.98
CA PHE A 62 -0.48 -10.57 11.16
C PHE A 62 0.82 -10.69 11.96
N GLU A 63 0.86 -10.24 13.23
CA GLU A 63 2.06 -10.31 14.06
C GLU A 63 2.60 -11.74 14.26
N PRO A 64 1.77 -12.80 14.37
CA PRO A 64 2.26 -14.17 14.46
C PRO A 64 3.12 -14.60 13.27
N LEU A 65 2.73 -14.22 12.04
CA LEU A 65 3.51 -14.48 10.83
C LEU A 65 4.88 -13.79 10.89
N PHE A 66 4.89 -12.50 11.19
CA PHE A 66 6.12 -11.70 11.17
C PHE A 66 7.09 -12.13 12.26
N ASN A 67 6.60 -12.50 13.42
CA ASN A 67 7.42 -13.09 14.48
C ASN A 67 8.04 -14.42 14.05
N GLU A 68 7.29 -15.26 13.34
CA GLU A 68 7.80 -16.54 12.83
C GLU A 68 8.87 -16.33 11.76
N LEU A 69 8.67 -15.39 10.83
CA LEU A 69 9.67 -15.05 9.81
C LEU A 69 10.96 -14.47 10.41
N ALA A 70 10.85 -13.61 11.41
CA ALA A 70 12.01 -13.01 12.08
C ALA A 70 12.86 -14.06 12.82
N LYS A 71 12.23 -15.07 13.42
CA LYS A 71 12.92 -16.20 14.04
C LYS A 71 13.81 -16.97 13.07
N GLN A 72 13.39 -17.13 11.81
CA GLN A 72 14.17 -17.86 10.79
C GLN A 72 15.50 -17.18 10.43
N VAL A 73 15.62 -15.90 10.75
CA VAL A 73 16.84 -15.12 10.54
C VAL A 73 17.51 -14.71 11.87
N ASN A 74 17.05 -15.26 12.99
CA ASN A 74 17.55 -15.00 14.35
C ASN A 74 17.53 -13.51 14.73
N LEU A 75 16.50 -12.78 14.32
CA LEU A 75 16.27 -11.38 14.66
C LEU A 75 14.90 -11.19 15.35
N PRO A 76 14.76 -10.23 16.27
CA PRO A 76 13.46 -9.83 16.77
C PRO A 76 12.64 -9.13 15.69
N ALA A 77 11.31 -9.29 15.73
CA ALA A 77 10.38 -8.57 14.88
C ALA A 77 9.88 -7.28 15.54
N LYS A 78 9.74 -6.22 14.75
CA LYS A 78 8.94 -5.04 15.11
C LYS A 78 7.84 -4.90 14.07
N VAL A 79 6.57 -4.97 14.49
CA VAL A 79 5.42 -4.92 13.59
C VAL A 79 4.72 -3.58 13.69
N THR A 80 4.56 -2.91 12.55
CA THR A 80 3.83 -1.65 12.38
C THR A 80 2.55 -1.91 11.59
N VAL A 81 1.44 -1.39 12.08
CA VAL A 81 0.16 -1.36 11.37
C VAL A 81 -0.10 0.08 10.96
N THR A 82 -0.38 0.32 9.67
CA THR A 82 -0.76 1.64 9.17
C THR A 82 -2.28 1.78 9.09
N GLU A 83 -2.78 3.01 9.11
CA GLU A 83 -4.20 3.30 9.03
C GLU A 83 -4.70 3.44 7.59
N ASP A 84 -3.78 3.63 6.63
CA ASP A 84 -4.09 3.76 5.21
C ASP A 84 -3.11 2.97 4.34
N TRP A 85 -3.50 2.75 3.08
CA TRP A 85 -2.74 1.96 2.11
C TRP A 85 -1.53 2.70 1.51
N VAL A 86 -1.56 4.04 1.51
CA VAL A 86 -0.43 4.84 1.02
C VAL A 86 0.69 4.83 2.05
N GLY A 87 0.36 4.99 3.32
CA GLY A 87 1.32 5.03 4.41
C GLY A 87 2.19 3.77 4.52
N ILE A 88 1.62 2.57 4.32
CA ILE A 88 2.43 1.34 4.34
C ILE A 88 3.40 1.26 3.17
N SER A 89 2.99 1.71 1.98
CA SER A 89 3.82 1.74 0.78
C SER A 89 4.99 2.72 0.94
N GLU A 90 4.72 3.90 1.49
CA GLU A 90 5.74 4.93 1.78
C GLU A 90 6.70 4.50 2.88
N ALA A 91 6.22 3.82 3.92
CA ALA A 91 7.07 3.30 4.99
C ALA A 91 8.07 2.25 4.48
N LEU A 92 7.66 1.40 3.52
CA LEU A 92 8.58 0.48 2.85
C LEU A 92 9.55 1.23 1.93
N ARG A 93 9.05 2.18 1.13
CA ARG A 93 9.85 2.99 0.19
C ARG A 93 10.93 3.81 0.89
N SER A 94 10.61 4.40 2.02
CA SER A 94 11.56 5.21 2.81
C SER A 94 12.57 4.38 3.62
N GLY A 95 12.47 3.04 3.61
CA GLY A 95 13.31 2.16 4.44
C GLY A 95 12.94 2.17 5.93
N THR A 96 11.82 2.81 6.30
CA THR A 96 11.28 2.72 7.67
C THR A 96 10.89 1.28 8.03
N LEU A 97 10.50 0.50 7.02
CA LEU A 97 10.22 -0.94 7.11
C LEU A 97 11.23 -1.72 6.29
N ASP A 98 11.56 -2.94 6.73
CA ASP A 98 12.40 -3.88 5.99
C ASP A 98 11.58 -4.77 5.06
N ALA A 99 10.38 -5.15 5.48
CA ALA A 99 9.42 -5.92 4.71
C ALA A 99 7.99 -5.51 5.03
N ALA A 100 7.07 -5.70 4.09
CA ALA A 100 5.66 -5.38 4.30
C ALA A 100 4.73 -6.33 3.54
N TRP A 101 3.58 -6.62 4.16
CA TRP A 101 2.42 -7.17 3.48
C TRP A 101 1.62 -6.02 2.91
N LEU A 102 1.67 -5.86 1.59
CA LEU A 102 1.07 -4.76 0.84
C LEU A 102 -0.14 -5.23 0.04
N GLY A 103 -1.05 -4.31 -0.24
CA GLY A 103 -1.94 -4.51 -1.38
C GLY A 103 -1.15 -4.42 -2.71
N PRO A 104 -1.59 -5.10 -3.78
CA PRO A 104 -0.88 -5.11 -5.06
C PRO A 104 -0.57 -3.73 -5.64
N TRP A 105 -1.50 -2.79 -5.52
CA TRP A 105 -1.29 -1.40 -5.97
C TRP A 105 -0.24 -0.67 -5.13
N GLY A 106 -0.28 -0.83 -3.83
CA GLY A 106 0.74 -0.28 -2.93
C GLY A 106 2.14 -0.77 -3.27
N TYR A 107 2.28 -2.06 -3.58
CA TYR A 107 3.55 -2.61 -4.07
C TYR A 107 3.99 -1.99 -5.39
N VAL A 108 3.09 -1.91 -6.37
CA VAL A 108 3.42 -1.33 -7.68
C VAL A 108 3.84 0.13 -7.55
N LEU A 109 3.17 0.93 -6.71
CA LEU A 109 3.57 2.31 -6.43
C LEU A 109 4.95 2.39 -5.77
N ALA A 110 5.20 1.57 -4.76
CA ALA A 110 6.49 1.54 -4.07
C ALA A 110 7.62 1.13 -5.02
N ASN A 111 7.44 0.06 -5.80
CA ASN A 111 8.43 -0.42 -6.76
C ASN A 111 8.67 0.54 -7.93
N HIS A 112 7.61 1.23 -8.42
CA HIS A 112 7.75 2.24 -9.48
C HIS A 112 8.63 3.41 -9.04
N ASN A 113 8.45 3.89 -7.81
CA ASN A 113 9.20 5.02 -7.25
C ASN A 113 10.58 4.60 -6.70
N GLU A 114 10.74 3.33 -6.31
CA GLU A 114 11.98 2.73 -5.80
C GLU A 114 12.14 1.31 -6.37
N PRO A 115 12.77 1.15 -7.54
CA PRO A 115 12.89 -0.14 -8.24
C PRO A 115 13.67 -1.22 -7.49
N SER A 116 14.40 -0.87 -6.45
CA SER A 116 15.09 -1.82 -5.58
C SER A 116 14.15 -2.60 -4.66
N ILE A 117 12.92 -2.12 -4.44
CA ILE A 117 11.87 -2.85 -3.71
C ILE A 117 11.44 -4.07 -4.54
N LYS A 118 11.40 -5.24 -3.90
CA LYS A 118 11.05 -6.49 -4.57
C LYS A 118 9.92 -7.21 -3.86
N ALA A 119 8.94 -7.71 -4.61
CA ALA A 119 8.05 -8.74 -4.10
C ALA A 119 8.82 -10.06 -4.03
N ILE A 120 8.73 -10.77 -2.91
CA ILE A 120 9.39 -12.07 -2.71
C ILE A 120 8.39 -13.23 -2.65
N ALA A 121 7.14 -12.95 -2.34
CA ALA A 121 6.08 -13.95 -2.32
C ALA A 121 4.73 -13.30 -2.56
N THR A 122 3.77 -14.07 -3.10
CA THR A 122 2.36 -13.73 -3.22
C THR A 122 1.55 -14.68 -2.35
N VAL A 123 0.65 -14.15 -1.53
CA VAL A 123 -0.15 -14.95 -0.61
C VAL A 123 -1.21 -15.78 -1.33
N LYS A 124 -1.55 -16.95 -0.79
CA LYS A 124 -2.70 -17.77 -1.20
C LYS A 124 -3.85 -17.59 -0.21
N TYR A 125 -5.03 -17.38 -0.75
CA TYR A 125 -6.29 -17.40 -0.02
C TYR A 125 -7.17 -18.54 -0.58
N LYS A 126 -7.56 -19.50 0.27
CA LYS A 126 -8.25 -20.73 -0.18
C LYS A 126 -7.50 -21.38 -1.36
N ASP A 127 -6.19 -21.52 -1.23
CA ASP A 127 -5.21 -22.06 -2.18
C ASP A 127 -5.03 -21.30 -3.51
N LYS A 128 -5.69 -20.16 -3.68
CA LYS A 128 -5.57 -19.33 -4.89
C LYS A 128 -4.67 -18.13 -4.63
N PRO A 129 -3.67 -17.84 -5.49
CA PRO A 129 -2.85 -16.63 -5.43
C PRO A 129 -3.54 -15.44 -6.10
N THR A 130 -4.87 -15.46 -6.23
CA THR A 130 -5.68 -14.44 -6.89
C THR A 130 -6.93 -14.11 -6.08
N TYR A 131 -7.50 -12.93 -6.33
CA TYR A 131 -8.73 -12.43 -5.75
C TYR A 131 -9.48 -11.53 -6.74
N TYR A 132 -10.64 -10.98 -6.37
CA TYR A 132 -11.48 -10.16 -7.24
C TYR A 132 -11.82 -8.82 -6.60
N ALA A 133 -11.73 -7.74 -7.39
CA ALA A 133 -12.36 -6.48 -7.07
C ALA A 133 -13.85 -6.54 -7.41
N LEU A 134 -14.66 -5.90 -6.60
CA LEU A 134 -16.11 -5.92 -6.69
C LEU A 134 -16.67 -4.49 -6.68
N LEU A 135 -17.74 -4.27 -7.44
CA LEU A 135 -18.69 -3.22 -7.16
C LEU A 135 -20.00 -3.87 -6.70
N MET A 136 -20.52 -3.41 -5.58
CA MET A 136 -21.66 -3.98 -4.90
C MET A 136 -22.75 -2.96 -4.69
N ALA A 137 -23.97 -3.44 -4.56
CA ALA A 137 -25.17 -2.67 -4.24
C ALA A 137 -26.01 -3.42 -3.21
N ARG A 138 -27.04 -2.76 -2.65
CA ARG A 138 -28.03 -3.48 -1.85
C ARG A 138 -28.76 -4.52 -2.67
N ALA A 139 -29.15 -5.61 -2.04
CA ALA A 139 -29.85 -6.72 -2.71
C ALA A 139 -31.17 -6.28 -3.40
N ASP A 140 -31.86 -5.31 -2.82
CA ASP A 140 -33.14 -4.76 -3.31
C ASP A 140 -32.97 -3.58 -4.30
N ALA A 141 -31.74 -3.15 -4.64
CA ALA A 141 -31.51 -2.09 -5.62
C ALA A 141 -32.17 -2.45 -6.97
N PRO A 142 -32.74 -1.49 -7.72
CA PRO A 142 -33.50 -1.77 -8.94
C PRO A 142 -32.63 -2.21 -10.13
N PHE A 143 -31.32 -2.12 -10.06
CA PHE A 143 -30.34 -2.53 -11.06
C PHE A 143 -29.58 -3.79 -10.62
N LYS A 144 -29.18 -4.63 -11.59
CA LYS A 144 -28.47 -5.90 -11.36
C LYS A 144 -27.02 -5.89 -11.82
N THR A 145 -26.68 -4.98 -12.71
CA THR A 145 -25.36 -4.85 -13.34
C THR A 145 -24.83 -3.43 -13.24
N LEU A 146 -23.52 -3.27 -13.42
CA LEU A 146 -22.91 -1.94 -13.48
C LEU A 146 -23.45 -1.11 -14.67
N ASP A 147 -23.74 -1.76 -15.81
CA ASP A 147 -24.30 -1.07 -16.98
C ASP A 147 -25.69 -0.51 -16.70
N GLU A 148 -26.56 -1.28 -16.03
CA GLU A 148 -27.88 -0.80 -15.60
C GLU A 148 -27.76 0.34 -14.59
N ALA A 149 -26.83 0.26 -13.65
CA ALA A 149 -26.58 1.32 -12.67
C ALA A 149 -26.07 2.61 -13.33
N ILE A 150 -25.18 2.51 -14.30
CA ILE A 150 -24.69 3.64 -15.10
C ILE A 150 -25.86 4.29 -15.84
N ALA A 151 -26.65 3.50 -16.57
CA ALA A 151 -27.80 3.99 -17.32
C ALA A 151 -28.82 4.69 -16.41
N GLN A 152 -29.14 4.11 -15.27
CA GLN A 152 -30.06 4.72 -14.27
C GLN A 152 -29.50 6.05 -13.76
N SER A 153 -28.19 6.12 -13.45
CA SER A 153 -27.57 7.33 -12.92
C SER A 153 -27.53 8.46 -13.97
N GLN A 154 -27.35 8.13 -15.25
CA GLN A 154 -27.32 9.10 -16.35
C GLN A 154 -28.71 9.62 -16.73
N ASN A 155 -29.76 8.79 -16.60
CA ASN A 155 -31.12 9.11 -17.06
C ASN A 155 -32.06 9.61 -15.95
N GLY A 156 -31.56 9.83 -14.73
CA GLY A 156 -32.40 10.22 -13.61
C GLY A 156 -31.62 10.84 -12.44
N LYS A 157 -31.99 10.44 -11.23
CA LYS A 157 -31.25 10.84 -10.04
C LYS A 157 -29.90 10.15 -10.03
N GLN A 158 -28.83 10.93 -9.96
CA GLN A 158 -27.47 10.41 -9.77
C GLN A 158 -27.39 9.45 -8.58
N LEU A 159 -26.95 8.23 -8.85
CA LEU A 159 -26.68 7.24 -7.82
C LEU A 159 -25.41 7.62 -7.05
N LYS A 160 -25.39 7.34 -5.75
CA LYS A 160 -24.23 7.57 -4.88
C LYS A 160 -23.23 6.43 -5.07
N LEU A 161 -22.04 6.75 -5.57
CA LEU A 161 -20.91 5.81 -5.69
C LEU A 161 -19.83 6.14 -4.68
N SER A 162 -19.46 5.18 -3.87
CA SER A 162 -18.31 5.29 -2.97
C SER A 162 -17.21 4.31 -3.36
N LEU A 163 -16.02 4.82 -3.65
CA LEU A 163 -14.81 4.03 -3.78
C LEU A 163 -13.99 4.08 -2.50
N ALA A 164 -13.22 3.04 -2.24
CA ALA A 164 -12.37 2.98 -1.06
C ALA A 164 -11.15 3.92 -1.15
N ASP A 165 -10.21 3.78 -0.22
CA ASP A 165 -8.94 4.51 -0.16
C ASP A 165 -8.17 4.45 -1.48
N VAL A 166 -7.56 5.57 -1.90
CA VAL A 166 -6.86 5.72 -3.19
C VAL A 166 -5.63 4.82 -3.35
N GLY A 167 -5.08 4.31 -2.26
CA GLY A 167 -4.01 3.30 -2.25
C GLY A 167 -4.55 1.86 -2.38
N SER A 168 -5.87 1.66 -2.34
CA SER A 168 -6.47 0.33 -2.48
C SER A 168 -6.50 -0.13 -3.93
N THR A 169 -6.06 -1.35 -4.18
CA THR A 169 -6.14 -2.00 -5.50
C THR A 169 -7.59 -2.21 -5.93
N SER A 170 -8.32 -3.02 -5.18
CA SER A 170 -9.69 -3.43 -5.51
C SER A 170 -10.73 -2.37 -5.18
N GLY A 171 -10.45 -1.54 -4.18
CA GLY A 171 -11.40 -0.52 -3.75
C GLY A 171 -11.32 0.77 -4.55
N TRP A 172 -10.20 1.03 -5.22
CA TRP A 172 -10.03 2.27 -5.98
C TRP A 172 -9.47 2.05 -7.38
N LEU A 173 -8.24 1.50 -7.50
CA LEU A 173 -7.53 1.45 -8.78
C LEU A 173 -8.32 0.69 -9.85
N ILE A 174 -8.73 -0.54 -9.55
CA ILE A 174 -9.37 -1.43 -10.54
C ILE A 174 -10.76 -0.93 -10.93
N PRO A 175 -11.63 -0.44 -10.02
CA PRO A 175 -12.85 0.27 -10.41
C PRO A 175 -12.60 1.50 -11.27
N GLN A 176 -11.60 2.33 -10.96
CA GLN A 176 -11.25 3.49 -11.79
C GLN A 176 -10.81 3.07 -13.21
N ALA A 177 -9.97 2.02 -13.30
CA ALA A 177 -9.54 1.48 -14.60
C ALA A 177 -10.74 0.94 -15.40
N GLU A 178 -11.73 0.32 -14.75
CA GLU A 178 -12.96 -0.13 -15.42
C GLU A 178 -13.80 1.04 -15.94
N PHE A 179 -14.01 2.11 -15.17
CA PHE A 179 -14.68 3.31 -15.67
C PHE A 179 -13.90 3.93 -16.83
N LYS A 180 -12.57 4.00 -16.73
CA LYS A 180 -11.72 4.50 -17.83
C LYS A 180 -11.85 3.66 -19.10
N ARG A 181 -11.87 2.32 -18.97
CA ARG A 181 -12.06 1.39 -20.09
C ARG A 181 -13.41 1.62 -20.80
N ARG A 182 -14.43 2.06 -20.07
CA ARG A 182 -15.75 2.43 -20.58
C ARG A 182 -15.82 3.86 -21.12
N ASN A 183 -14.70 4.61 -21.13
CA ASN A 183 -14.66 6.04 -21.45
C ASN A 183 -15.58 6.89 -20.55
N LEU A 184 -15.75 6.51 -19.30
CA LEU A 184 -16.57 7.20 -18.32
C LEU A 184 -15.69 7.86 -17.24
N ASP A 185 -16.10 9.04 -16.81
CA ASP A 185 -15.63 9.68 -15.59
C ASP A 185 -16.69 9.44 -14.50
N PRO A 186 -16.39 8.63 -13.46
CA PRO A 186 -17.36 8.32 -12.42
C PRO A 186 -17.85 9.58 -11.69
N LYS A 187 -17.03 10.64 -11.59
CA LYS A 187 -17.39 11.93 -10.97
C LYS A 187 -18.45 12.70 -11.76
N LYS A 188 -18.60 12.40 -13.05
CA LYS A 188 -19.64 13.01 -13.90
C LYS A 188 -20.92 12.19 -13.94
N VAL A 189 -20.81 10.88 -13.70
CA VAL A 189 -21.94 9.94 -13.80
C VAL A 189 -22.64 9.80 -12.44
N PHE A 190 -21.89 9.81 -11.34
CA PHE A 190 -22.37 9.50 -10.00
C PHE A 190 -22.18 10.68 -9.04
N ASP A 191 -22.97 10.71 -7.98
CA ASP A 191 -22.63 11.43 -6.74
C ASP A 191 -21.49 10.66 -6.07
N TYR A 192 -20.26 11.12 -6.34
CA TYR A 192 -19.03 10.36 -6.12
C TYR A 192 -18.33 10.74 -4.82
N SER A 193 -17.90 9.70 -4.08
CA SER A 193 -17.01 9.82 -2.94
C SER A 193 -15.90 8.76 -2.98
N GLU A 194 -14.80 8.99 -2.26
CA GLU A 194 -13.70 8.04 -2.13
C GLU A 194 -13.01 8.19 -0.76
N GLY A 195 -12.20 7.22 -0.35
CA GLY A 195 -11.39 7.27 0.87
C GLY A 195 -11.90 6.42 2.03
N ALA A 196 -13.09 5.81 1.93
CA ALA A 196 -13.60 4.96 3.00
C ALA A 196 -12.86 3.62 3.09
N SER A 197 -12.82 3.02 4.30
CA SER A 197 -12.30 1.65 4.46
C SER A 197 -13.25 0.62 3.84
N HIS A 198 -12.73 -0.56 3.47
CA HIS A 198 -13.55 -1.64 2.94
C HIS A 198 -14.69 -2.06 3.87
N ALA A 199 -14.44 -2.11 5.19
CA ALA A 199 -15.50 -2.41 6.16
C ALA A 199 -16.59 -1.33 6.17
N ALA A 200 -16.23 -0.05 6.08
CA ALA A 200 -17.18 1.05 6.00
C ALA A 200 -18.00 1.00 4.71
N GLN A 201 -17.41 0.61 3.58
CA GLN A 201 -18.12 0.43 2.29
C GLN A 201 -19.26 -0.58 2.39
N ALA A 202 -19.00 -1.76 2.97
CA ALA A 202 -20.03 -2.80 3.14
C ALA A 202 -21.17 -2.33 4.05
N ILE A 203 -20.85 -1.62 5.12
CA ILE A 203 -21.85 -1.06 6.03
C ILE A 203 -22.66 0.06 5.35
N ALA A 204 -22.01 0.93 4.58
CA ALA A 204 -22.67 2.04 3.88
C ALA A 204 -23.71 1.55 2.84
N ILE A 205 -23.42 0.43 2.16
CA ILE A 205 -24.38 -0.24 1.28
C ILE A 205 -25.60 -0.74 2.06
N ILE A 206 -25.39 -1.50 3.12
CA ILE A 206 -26.50 -2.11 3.89
C ILE A 206 -27.39 -1.05 4.54
N SER A 207 -26.78 0.04 5.01
CA SER A 207 -27.53 1.17 5.63
C SER A 207 -28.18 2.11 4.60
N GLY A 208 -27.90 1.94 3.30
CA GLY A 208 -28.43 2.81 2.24
C GLY A 208 -27.81 4.21 2.20
N GLN A 209 -26.66 4.41 2.83
CA GLN A 209 -25.91 5.66 2.75
C GLN A 209 -25.35 5.90 1.33
N VAL A 210 -24.99 4.83 0.63
CA VAL A 210 -24.59 4.84 -0.77
C VAL A 210 -25.33 3.76 -1.55
N ASP A 211 -25.46 3.95 -2.86
CA ASP A 211 -26.15 3.02 -3.77
C ASP A 211 -25.18 1.97 -4.31
N ILE A 212 -23.93 2.36 -4.55
CA ILE A 212 -22.86 1.51 -5.07
C ILE A 212 -21.60 1.73 -4.22
N ALA A 213 -20.91 0.65 -3.88
CA ALA A 213 -19.61 0.73 -3.22
C ALA A 213 -18.65 -0.31 -3.77
N SER A 214 -17.34 0.01 -3.68
CA SER A 214 -16.27 -0.90 -4.04
C SER A 214 -15.87 -1.79 -2.87
N ASP A 215 -15.48 -3.04 -3.16
CA ASP A 215 -14.92 -3.96 -2.18
C ASP A 215 -14.09 -5.06 -2.87
N TYR A 216 -13.77 -6.12 -2.13
CA TYR A 216 -13.18 -7.34 -2.64
C TYR A 216 -13.81 -8.58 -1.98
N ASP A 217 -13.75 -9.69 -2.70
CA ASP A 217 -14.44 -10.94 -2.33
C ASP A 217 -14.13 -11.43 -0.92
N ARG A 218 -12.87 -11.36 -0.48
CA ARG A 218 -12.42 -11.83 0.83
C ARG A 218 -12.94 -10.99 2.00
N ASN A 219 -13.08 -9.66 1.84
CA ASN A 219 -13.58 -8.79 2.90
C ASN A 219 -15.03 -9.12 3.25
N LEU A 220 -15.89 -9.33 2.24
CA LEU A 220 -17.27 -9.75 2.47
C LEU A 220 -17.35 -11.07 3.24
N ASP A 221 -16.45 -12.03 2.95
CA ASP A 221 -16.37 -13.29 3.69
C ASP A 221 -15.97 -13.08 5.15
N VAL A 222 -14.99 -12.21 5.40
CA VAL A 222 -14.53 -11.88 6.77
C VAL A 222 -15.64 -11.20 7.56
N LEU A 223 -16.25 -10.15 7.01
CA LEU A 223 -17.30 -9.39 7.68
C LEU A 223 -18.54 -10.25 7.99
N ALA A 224 -18.94 -11.12 7.06
CA ALA A 224 -20.04 -12.05 7.28
C ALA A 224 -19.70 -13.13 8.34
N SER A 225 -18.50 -13.72 8.29
CA SER A 225 -18.08 -14.76 9.25
C SER A 225 -17.92 -14.23 10.68
N THR A 226 -17.76 -12.92 10.84
CA THR A 226 -17.66 -12.23 12.13
C THR A 226 -19.00 -11.60 12.57
N GLY A 227 -20.09 -11.85 11.80
CA GLY A 227 -21.43 -11.33 12.11
C GLY A 227 -21.59 -9.81 11.93
N ARG A 228 -20.63 -9.14 11.28
CA ARG A 228 -20.67 -7.68 11.07
C ARG A 228 -21.62 -7.27 9.95
N ILE A 229 -21.84 -8.14 8.99
CA ILE A 229 -22.78 -7.95 7.89
C ILE A 229 -23.59 -9.19 7.60
N ASP A 230 -24.79 -9.00 7.02
CA ASP A 230 -25.59 -10.03 6.38
C ASP A 230 -25.34 -9.96 4.86
N LYS A 231 -24.61 -10.92 4.29
CA LYS A 231 -24.31 -10.97 2.86
C LYS A 231 -25.56 -11.07 1.98
N SER A 232 -26.69 -11.57 2.49
CA SER A 232 -27.94 -11.62 1.75
C SER A 232 -28.50 -10.23 1.39
N LYS A 233 -28.07 -9.20 2.11
CA LYS A 233 -28.43 -7.80 1.86
C LYS A 233 -27.60 -7.12 0.78
N ILE A 234 -26.58 -7.81 0.24
CA ILE A 234 -25.64 -7.28 -0.76
C ILE A 234 -25.72 -8.11 -2.02
N LYS A 235 -25.71 -7.47 -3.17
CA LYS A 235 -25.48 -8.11 -4.47
C LYS A 235 -24.26 -7.52 -5.16
N ILE A 236 -23.57 -8.34 -5.94
CA ILE A 236 -22.44 -7.93 -6.76
C ILE A 236 -22.99 -7.52 -8.12
N ILE A 237 -22.72 -6.28 -8.52
CA ILE A 237 -23.15 -5.71 -9.81
C ILE A 237 -22.02 -5.69 -10.84
N TRP A 238 -20.78 -5.86 -10.39
CA TRP A 238 -19.60 -6.01 -11.24
C TRP A 238 -18.46 -6.72 -10.47
N GLN A 239 -17.70 -7.52 -11.20
CA GLN A 239 -16.51 -8.21 -10.71
C GLN A 239 -15.39 -8.10 -11.73
N SER A 240 -14.17 -7.86 -11.26
CA SER A 240 -12.98 -7.79 -12.10
C SER A 240 -12.59 -9.14 -12.69
N GLN A 241 -11.65 -9.15 -13.64
CA GLN A 241 -10.83 -10.33 -13.91
C GLN A 241 -10.02 -10.70 -12.63
N PRO A 242 -9.50 -11.93 -12.52
CA PRO A 242 -8.65 -12.32 -11.40
C PRO A 242 -7.45 -11.38 -11.28
N LEU A 243 -7.23 -10.86 -10.08
CA LEU A 243 -6.10 -10.00 -9.73
C LEU A 243 -5.07 -10.82 -8.96
N PRO A 244 -3.76 -10.58 -9.13
CA PRO A 244 -2.76 -11.18 -8.27
C PRO A 244 -3.02 -10.79 -6.82
N ASN A 245 -2.85 -11.75 -5.91
CA ASN A 245 -3.05 -11.53 -4.49
C ASN A 245 -1.91 -10.70 -3.87
N ASP A 246 -2.03 -10.39 -2.59
CA ASP A 246 -1.13 -9.48 -1.89
C ASP A 246 0.32 -9.98 -1.88
N PRO A 247 1.32 -9.11 -2.15
CA PRO A 247 2.73 -9.45 -1.99
C PRO A 247 3.21 -9.32 -0.55
N ILE A 248 4.20 -10.14 -0.19
CA ILE A 248 5.21 -9.74 0.77
C ILE A 248 6.33 -9.09 -0.03
N ALA A 249 6.57 -7.82 0.23
CA ALA A 249 7.63 -7.06 -0.42
C ALA A 249 8.70 -6.63 0.58
N ILE A 250 9.93 -6.49 0.10
CA ILE A 250 11.10 -6.07 0.88
C ILE A 250 11.69 -4.79 0.30
N ARG A 251 12.29 -3.96 1.16
CA ARG A 251 13.03 -2.78 0.72
C ARG A 251 14.31 -3.13 -0.02
N GLY A 252 14.84 -2.19 -0.77
CA GLY A 252 16.19 -2.25 -1.30
C GLY A 252 17.25 -2.30 -0.19
N GLY A 253 18.41 -2.88 -0.49
CA GLY A 253 19.53 -2.95 0.44
C GLY A 253 19.34 -3.91 1.63
N LEU A 254 18.25 -4.68 1.68
CA LEU A 254 18.15 -5.79 2.64
C LEU A 254 19.16 -6.87 2.25
N PRO A 255 20.01 -7.37 3.18
CA PRO A 255 21.01 -8.40 2.87
C PRO A 255 20.38 -9.61 2.16
N ASP A 256 21.05 -10.09 1.12
CA ASP A 256 20.55 -11.21 0.30
C ASP A 256 20.29 -12.48 1.11
N GLU A 257 21.12 -12.77 2.10
CA GLU A 257 20.91 -13.90 3.00
C GLU A 257 19.57 -13.81 3.73
N ILE A 258 19.21 -12.63 4.21
CA ILE A 258 17.92 -12.39 4.89
C ILE A 258 16.77 -12.49 3.89
N ARG A 259 16.91 -11.87 2.72
CA ARG A 259 15.90 -11.94 1.64
C ARG A 259 15.60 -13.40 1.25
N ILE A 260 16.65 -14.19 1.02
CA ILE A 260 16.51 -15.60 0.62
C ILE A 260 15.82 -16.42 1.72
N LYS A 261 16.24 -16.26 2.97
CA LYS A 261 15.62 -16.97 4.12
C LYS A 261 14.15 -16.59 4.29
N LEU A 262 13.80 -15.30 4.18
CA LEU A 262 12.41 -14.85 4.25
C LEU A 262 11.57 -15.44 3.12
N GLN A 263 12.06 -15.42 1.87
CA GLN A 263 11.37 -16.02 0.74
C GLN A 263 11.17 -17.53 0.92
N GLN A 264 12.22 -18.25 1.28
CA GLN A 264 12.15 -19.69 1.54
C GLN A 264 11.18 -20.01 2.67
N GLY A 265 11.23 -19.23 3.76
CA GLY A 265 10.32 -19.38 4.87
C GLY A 265 8.86 -19.20 4.50
N LEU A 266 8.56 -18.25 3.61
CA LEU A 266 7.20 -18.02 3.10
C LEU A 266 6.75 -19.14 2.18
N VAL A 267 7.56 -19.48 1.16
CA VAL A 267 7.17 -20.43 0.12
C VAL A 267 7.03 -21.85 0.67
N ASN A 268 7.81 -22.20 1.69
CA ASN A 268 7.79 -23.52 2.34
C ASN A 268 6.80 -23.60 3.52
N PHE A 269 5.92 -22.64 3.69
CA PHE A 269 4.90 -22.66 4.76
C PHE A 269 4.03 -23.91 4.63
N THR A 270 4.05 -24.76 5.67
CA THR A 270 3.19 -25.93 5.70
C THR A 270 1.73 -25.56 5.98
N PRO A 271 0.76 -26.41 5.67
CA PRO A 271 -0.64 -26.16 6.03
C PRO A 271 -0.85 -25.89 7.53
N GLU A 272 -0.11 -26.59 8.40
CA GLU A 272 -0.15 -26.43 9.86
C GLU A 272 0.39 -25.05 10.26
N GLN A 273 1.51 -24.62 9.66
CA GLN A 273 2.06 -23.28 9.89
C GLN A 273 1.10 -22.21 9.39
N ALA A 274 0.50 -22.38 8.20
CA ALA A 274 -0.49 -21.46 7.68
C ALA A 274 -1.67 -21.30 8.64
N LYS A 275 -2.23 -22.41 9.13
CA LYS A 275 -3.33 -22.41 10.11
C LYS A 275 -2.95 -21.71 11.42
N LYS A 276 -1.69 -21.82 11.85
CA LYS A 276 -1.19 -21.27 13.11
C LYS A 276 -0.84 -19.78 13.03
N PHE A 277 -0.26 -19.33 11.91
CA PHE A 277 0.38 -18.03 11.81
C PHE A 277 -0.29 -17.06 10.84
N LEU A 278 -1.18 -17.53 9.96
CA LEU A 278 -1.88 -16.67 9.00
C LEU A 278 -3.31 -16.37 9.45
N PRO A 279 -3.88 -15.26 8.99
CA PRO A 279 -5.30 -15.00 9.18
C PRO A 279 -6.15 -16.12 8.55
N LYS A 280 -7.36 -16.31 9.05
CA LYS A 280 -8.27 -17.38 8.60
C LYS A 280 -8.42 -17.41 7.07
N ASN A 281 -8.40 -18.61 6.49
CA ASN A 281 -8.49 -18.92 5.06
C ASN A 281 -7.26 -18.55 4.22
N TYR A 282 -6.23 -17.93 4.79
CA TYR A 282 -4.94 -17.83 4.11
C TYR A 282 -4.18 -19.14 4.27
N THR A 283 -3.67 -19.69 3.17
CA THR A 283 -3.19 -21.08 3.11
C THR A 283 -1.71 -21.22 2.77
N GLY A 284 -0.99 -20.10 2.71
CA GLY A 284 0.44 -20.06 2.41
C GLY A 284 0.78 -19.06 1.30
N PHE A 285 1.89 -19.32 0.62
CA PHE A 285 2.44 -18.39 -0.37
C PHE A 285 2.93 -19.13 -1.61
N VAL A 286 3.07 -18.39 -2.72
CA VAL A 286 3.84 -18.78 -3.90
C VAL A 286 4.99 -17.79 -4.06
N ALA A 287 6.12 -18.23 -4.61
CA ALA A 287 7.23 -17.33 -4.92
C ALA A 287 6.77 -16.22 -5.90
N SER A 288 7.33 -15.03 -5.75
CA SER A 288 7.11 -13.92 -6.66
C SER A 288 8.44 -13.22 -6.93
N ASP A 289 8.57 -12.70 -8.14
CA ASP A 289 9.62 -11.76 -8.55
C ASP A 289 9.02 -10.39 -8.91
N GLY A 290 7.71 -10.23 -8.71
CA GLY A 290 6.95 -9.03 -9.02
C GLY A 290 6.33 -9.01 -10.43
N SER A 291 6.71 -9.90 -11.33
CA SER A 291 6.18 -9.93 -12.71
C SER A 291 4.68 -10.18 -12.79
N ASN A 292 4.15 -10.95 -11.83
CA ASN A 292 2.73 -11.23 -11.72
C ASN A 292 1.87 -9.97 -11.44
N TYR A 293 2.48 -8.84 -11.03
CA TYR A 293 1.79 -7.56 -10.80
C TYR A 293 1.70 -6.66 -12.04
N ALA A 294 2.17 -7.12 -13.21
CA ALA A 294 2.05 -6.39 -14.48
C ALA A 294 0.61 -5.92 -14.81
N PRO A 295 -0.45 -6.69 -14.55
CA PRO A 295 -1.83 -6.21 -14.76
C PRO A 295 -2.20 -5.00 -13.87
N ILE A 296 -1.68 -4.94 -12.65
CA ILE A 296 -1.90 -3.82 -11.72
C ILE A 296 -1.14 -2.58 -12.20
N GLN A 297 0.09 -2.77 -12.69
CA GLN A 297 0.87 -1.69 -13.31
C GLN A 297 0.16 -1.12 -14.54
N ALA A 298 -0.38 -1.98 -15.41
CA ALA A 298 -1.16 -1.57 -16.58
C ALA A 298 -2.41 -0.76 -16.19
N ALA A 299 -3.14 -1.19 -15.16
CA ALA A 299 -4.26 -0.44 -14.60
C ALA A 299 -3.82 0.94 -14.09
N GLY A 300 -2.71 1.02 -13.35
CA GLY A 300 -2.15 2.30 -12.87
C GLY A 300 -1.79 3.27 -13.99
N LYS A 301 -1.21 2.76 -15.10
CA LYS A 301 -0.93 3.55 -16.31
C LYS A 301 -2.24 4.03 -16.97
N SER A 302 -3.25 3.17 -17.08
CA SER A 302 -4.52 3.51 -17.74
C SER A 302 -5.26 4.68 -17.06
N VAL A 303 -5.10 4.82 -15.73
CA VAL A 303 -5.70 5.92 -14.96
C VAL A 303 -4.72 7.08 -14.70
N ASN A 304 -3.59 7.15 -15.42
CA ASN A 304 -2.57 8.20 -15.35
C ASN A 304 -1.93 8.36 -13.94
N LYS A 305 -1.83 7.27 -13.17
CA LYS A 305 -1.15 7.26 -11.86
C LYS A 305 0.30 6.75 -11.93
N LEU A 306 0.66 6.12 -13.03
CA LEU A 306 2.04 5.77 -13.37
C LEU A 306 2.39 6.43 -14.72
N LYS A 307 3.62 6.92 -14.83
CA LYS A 307 4.17 7.48 -16.07
C LYS A 307 4.79 6.39 -16.95
#